data_b185ca853c35d1757f3f02ae1d915022
#
_entry.id   b185ca853c35d1757f3f02ae1d915022
#
_cell.length_a   1.000
_cell.length_b   1.000
_cell.length_c   1.000
_cell.angle_alpha   90.00
_cell.angle_beta   90.00
_cell.angle_gamma   90.00
#
_symmetry.space_group_name_H-M   'P 1'
#
loop_
_entity.id
_entity.type
_entity.pdbx_description
1 polymer ?
#
loop_
_entity_poly.entity_id
_entity_poly.type
_entity_poly.pdbx_seq_one_letter_code
_entity_poly.pdbx_strand_id
1 'polypeptide(L)'
;MKKIVLTVSASFFCIVMYAQHQLVKLWETDSVLKVPESVLFDGKNKVLYVSNIDGTQPWGKDGKGSIGKVGLDGKVLAAEWVTGLNAPKGMGMYDGKLYVADLTEIVVIDISKAVIEKTIPLNAAGLNDITISPDGVLYVSDSRMRKVHKVPLAAPAANEPILDSTQLRGPNGLLYHNNKLYVLDAGSLFQLGADGKLVKLAEGMEGGTDGIEPVTDFEFLISTWSGVVYYVKTDGSKEVLIDGRAQKINSADIGYDRKNRVVYVPTFWKNTVAAYEVK
;
A
#
# COMPACT_ATOMS: atom_id res chain seq x y z
N MET A 1 -40.47 39.30 -53.33
CA MET A 1 -39.09 38.99 -52.86
C MET A 1 -39.13 38.56 -51.40
N LYS A 2 -38.99 37.26 -51.13
CA LYS A 2 -38.98 36.71 -49.75
C LYS A 2 -37.53 36.73 -49.26
N LYS A 3 -37.25 37.44 -48.13
CA LYS A 3 -35.96 37.46 -47.45
C LYS A 3 -35.86 36.19 -46.59
N ILE A 4 -34.89 35.32 -46.86
CA ILE A 4 -34.53 34.17 -46.03
C ILE A 4 -33.56 34.71 -44.98
N VAL A 5 -33.94 34.65 -43.68
CA VAL A 5 -33.07 34.92 -42.55
C VAL A 5 -32.43 33.60 -42.13
N LEU A 6 -31.13 33.46 -42.32
CA LEU A 6 -30.34 32.30 -41.94
C LEU A 6 -29.88 32.53 -40.47
N THR A 7 -30.48 31.83 -39.53
CA THR A 7 -30.03 31.84 -38.14
C THR A 7 -28.90 30.84 -37.95
N VAL A 8 -27.68 31.33 -37.76
CA VAL A 8 -26.53 30.48 -37.40
C VAL A 8 -26.52 30.25 -35.88
N SER A 9 -26.85 29.05 -35.47
CA SER A 9 -26.75 28.65 -34.07
C SER A 9 -25.31 28.23 -33.75
N ALA A 10 -24.58 29.03 -33.00
CA ALA A 10 -23.24 28.69 -32.51
C ALA A 10 -23.36 27.82 -31.28
N SER A 11 -23.12 26.51 -31.42
CA SER A 11 -23.01 25.58 -30.28
C SER A 11 -21.66 25.76 -29.61
N PHE A 12 -21.63 26.35 -28.42
CA PHE A 12 -20.45 26.39 -27.59
C PHE A 12 -20.21 24.98 -27.00
N PHE A 13 -19.23 24.26 -27.52
CA PHE A 13 -18.70 23.07 -26.85
C PHE A 13 -17.80 23.54 -25.70
N CYS A 14 -18.28 23.49 -24.46
CA CYS A 14 -17.43 23.58 -23.28
C CYS A 14 -16.58 22.30 -23.21
N ILE A 15 -15.31 22.37 -23.61
CA ILE A 15 -14.32 21.34 -23.30
C ILE A 15 -13.99 21.48 -21.83
N VAL A 16 -14.54 20.61 -20.99
CA VAL A 16 -14.11 20.47 -19.60
C VAL A 16 -12.75 19.76 -19.64
N MET A 17 -11.67 20.53 -19.55
CA MET A 17 -10.35 19.97 -19.30
C MET A 17 -10.28 19.55 -17.84
N TYR A 18 -10.42 18.27 -17.57
CA TYR A 18 -10.02 17.72 -16.27
C TYR A 18 -8.51 17.82 -16.17
N ALA A 19 -8.01 18.49 -15.15
CA ALA A 19 -6.58 18.45 -14.84
C ALA A 19 -6.24 17.00 -14.48
N GLN A 20 -5.37 16.38 -15.29
CA GLN A 20 -4.86 15.04 -15.02
C GLN A 20 -3.84 15.14 -13.88
N HIS A 21 -3.93 14.24 -12.88
CA HIS A 21 -2.91 14.16 -11.85
C HIS A 21 -1.58 13.72 -12.46
N GLN A 22 -0.48 14.20 -11.89
CA GLN A 22 0.87 13.88 -12.34
C GLN A 22 1.77 13.55 -11.15
N LEU A 23 2.72 12.65 -11.36
CA LEU A 23 3.79 12.38 -10.43
C LEU A 23 5.09 13.01 -10.92
N VAL A 24 5.68 13.87 -10.09
CA VAL A 24 6.98 14.48 -10.33
C VAL A 24 8.01 13.80 -9.44
N LYS A 25 8.97 13.10 -10.03
CA LYS A 25 10.02 12.40 -9.28
C LYS A 25 10.88 13.40 -8.52
N LEU A 26 11.01 13.20 -7.22
CA LEU A 26 11.85 14.01 -6.33
C LEU A 26 13.25 13.41 -6.16
N TRP A 27 13.28 12.12 -5.82
CA TRP A 27 14.53 11.39 -5.61
C TRP A 27 14.31 9.87 -5.75
N GLU A 28 15.39 9.13 -5.79
CA GLU A 28 15.46 7.68 -5.69
C GLU A 28 16.71 7.34 -4.86
N THR A 29 16.58 6.35 -3.97
CA THR A 29 17.69 5.89 -3.13
C THR A 29 18.78 5.23 -3.98
N ASP A 30 19.97 5.07 -3.42
CA ASP A 30 20.96 4.12 -3.91
C ASP A 30 20.37 2.69 -3.87
N SER A 31 20.84 1.81 -4.76
CA SER A 31 20.39 0.41 -4.88
C SER A 31 21.05 -0.49 -3.83
N VAL A 32 20.82 -0.17 -2.55
CA VAL A 32 21.38 -0.89 -1.39
C VAL A 32 20.32 -1.56 -0.51
N LEU A 33 19.05 -1.28 -0.78
CA LEU A 33 17.92 -1.98 -0.16
C LEU A 33 17.77 -3.35 -0.84
N LYS A 34 17.42 -4.38 -0.06
CA LYS A 34 17.44 -5.74 -0.57
C LYS A 34 16.02 -6.25 -0.83
N VAL A 35 15.52 -6.06 -2.04
CA VAL A 35 14.16 -6.41 -2.46
C VAL A 35 13.12 -5.69 -1.57
N PRO A 36 13.08 -4.33 -1.63
CA PRO A 36 12.12 -3.55 -0.84
C PRO A 36 10.69 -3.84 -1.31
N GLU A 37 9.86 -4.26 -0.37
CA GLU A 37 8.49 -4.68 -0.64
C GLU A 37 7.44 -3.70 -0.11
N SER A 38 7.68 -3.10 1.06
CA SER A 38 6.77 -2.09 1.60
C SER A 38 7.53 -0.88 2.11
N VAL A 39 6.89 0.30 2.03
CA VAL A 39 7.41 1.56 2.58
C VAL A 39 6.37 2.17 3.48
N LEU A 40 6.71 2.36 4.76
CA LEU A 40 5.85 3.02 5.73
C LEU A 40 6.39 4.40 6.12
N PHE A 41 5.58 5.45 5.95
CA PHE A 41 5.94 6.82 6.31
C PHE A 41 5.73 7.08 7.81
N ASP A 42 6.78 7.48 8.52
CA ASP A 42 6.73 7.96 9.90
C ASP A 42 6.92 9.48 9.95
N GLY A 43 5.81 10.19 9.95
CA GLY A 43 5.82 11.66 9.98
C GLY A 43 6.31 12.24 11.31
N LYS A 44 6.25 11.50 12.42
CA LYS A 44 6.74 11.92 13.74
C LYS A 44 8.26 11.90 13.79
N ASN A 45 8.87 10.82 13.34
CA ASN A 45 10.33 10.65 13.32
C ASN A 45 10.97 11.15 12.03
N LYS A 46 10.18 11.57 11.02
CA LYS A 46 10.61 12.05 9.69
C LYS A 46 11.50 11.04 8.97
N VAL A 47 11.06 9.81 8.93
CA VAL A 47 11.74 8.70 8.27
C VAL A 47 10.75 7.80 7.55
N LEU A 48 11.28 6.94 6.69
CA LEU A 48 10.59 5.81 6.09
C LEU A 48 11.16 4.52 6.69
N TYR A 49 10.29 3.59 7.05
CA TYR A 49 10.66 2.19 7.26
C TYR A 49 10.42 1.43 5.96
N VAL A 50 11.32 0.52 5.64
CA VAL A 50 11.27 -0.26 4.39
C VAL A 50 11.44 -1.72 4.73
N SER A 51 10.45 -2.55 4.42
CA SER A 51 10.59 -3.99 4.56
C SER A 51 11.40 -4.55 3.38
N ASN A 52 12.48 -5.27 3.68
CA ASN A 52 13.36 -5.88 2.70
C ASN A 52 13.26 -7.40 2.80
N ILE A 53 12.83 -8.06 1.73
CA ILE A 53 12.71 -9.53 1.68
C ILE A 53 14.09 -10.19 1.72
N ASP A 54 15.10 -9.60 1.08
CA ASP A 54 16.45 -10.11 0.88
C ASP A 54 16.48 -11.53 0.30
N GLY A 55 16.61 -11.62 -1.02
CA GLY A 55 16.70 -12.89 -1.73
C GLY A 55 15.73 -13.01 -2.89
N THR A 56 15.72 -14.18 -3.51
CA THR A 56 14.93 -14.48 -4.72
C THR A 56 13.61 -15.20 -4.42
N GLN A 57 13.34 -15.47 -3.13
CA GLN A 57 12.16 -16.20 -2.68
C GLN A 57 11.26 -15.29 -1.83
N PRO A 58 10.27 -14.60 -2.44
CA PRO A 58 9.42 -13.63 -1.73
C PRO A 58 8.58 -14.23 -0.58
N TRP A 59 8.60 -15.53 -0.43
CA TRP A 59 7.91 -16.29 0.62
C TRP A 59 8.85 -17.29 1.32
N GLY A 60 10.16 -17.04 1.27
CA GLY A 60 11.15 -17.89 1.87
C GLY A 60 11.26 -17.71 3.38
N LYS A 61 11.40 -18.81 4.13
CA LYS A 61 11.68 -18.77 5.56
C LYS A 61 13.17 -19.01 5.77
N ASP A 62 14.00 -17.97 5.60
CA ASP A 62 15.46 -18.10 5.62
C ASP A 62 16.17 -17.15 6.62
N GLY A 63 15.42 -16.29 7.33
CA GLY A 63 15.96 -15.39 8.34
C GLY A 63 16.78 -14.22 7.80
N LYS A 64 16.72 -13.94 6.49
CA LYS A 64 17.50 -12.85 5.86
C LYS A 64 16.77 -11.53 5.79
N GLY A 65 15.43 -11.55 5.92
CA GLY A 65 14.60 -10.35 5.87
C GLY A 65 15.01 -9.32 6.91
N SER A 66 14.83 -8.06 6.56
CA SER A 66 15.18 -6.93 7.41
C SER A 66 14.21 -5.75 7.23
N ILE A 67 14.29 -4.80 8.16
CA ILE A 67 13.68 -3.49 8.00
C ILE A 67 14.80 -2.48 7.76
N GLY A 68 14.72 -1.76 6.66
CA GLY A 68 15.56 -0.61 6.36
C GLY A 68 15.00 0.69 6.93
N LYS A 69 15.83 1.72 7.01
CA LYS A 69 15.45 3.07 7.44
C LYS A 69 16.01 4.11 6.47
N VAL A 70 15.13 4.96 5.92
CA VAL A 70 15.46 5.96 4.89
C VAL A 70 15.00 7.33 5.36
N GLY A 71 15.80 8.36 5.11
CA GLY A 71 15.43 9.75 5.34
C GLY A 71 14.45 10.25 4.27
N LEU A 72 13.70 11.31 4.58
CA LEU A 72 12.74 11.91 3.62
C LEU A 72 13.45 12.60 2.44
N ASP A 73 14.77 12.74 2.50
CA ASP A 73 15.63 13.23 1.42
C ASP A 73 16.17 12.09 0.51
N GLY A 74 15.76 10.85 0.76
CA GLY A 74 16.19 9.65 0.03
C GLY A 74 17.50 9.04 0.50
N LYS A 75 18.16 9.62 1.53
CA LYS A 75 19.37 9.04 2.10
C LYS A 75 19.05 7.77 2.88
N VAL A 76 19.69 6.65 2.54
CA VAL A 76 19.58 5.42 3.32
C VAL A 76 20.35 5.59 4.63
N LEU A 77 19.63 5.66 5.75
CA LEU A 77 20.19 5.84 7.09
C LEU A 77 20.72 4.50 7.64
N ALA A 78 20.01 3.42 7.35
CA ALA A 78 20.43 2.05 7.60
C ALA A 78 19.70 1.11 6.61
N ALA A 79 20.45 0.36 5.82
CA ALA A 79 19.83 -0.61 4.90
C ALA A 79 19.18 -1.78 5.64
N GLU A 80 19.75 -2.17 6.77
CA GLU A 80 19.29 -3.22 7.68
C GLU A 80 19.25 -2.65 9.11
N TRP A 81 18.19 -1.89 9.44
CA TRP A 81 18.00 -1.29 10.75
C TRP A 81 17.58 -2.30 11.82
N VAL A 82 16.72 -3.28 11.43
CA VAL A 82 16.37 -4.47 12.22
C VAL A 82 16.45 -5.67 11.31
N THR A 83 17.09 -6.74 11.78
CA THR A 83 17.32 -7.98 11.01
C THR A 83 16.66 -9.17 11.69
N GLY A 84 16.67 -10.35 11.04
CA GLY A 84 16.17 -11.60 11.60
C GLY A 84 14.70 -11.87 11.29
N LEU A 85 14.13 -11.15 10.32
CA LEU A 85 12.85 -11.48 9.72
C LEU A 85 13.06 -12.51 8.58
N ASN A 86 11.98 -13.07 8.06
CA ASN A 86 12.05 -14.00 6.95
C ASN A 86 11.80 -13.32 5.60
N ALA A 87 10.55 -12.99 5.31
CA ALA A 87 10.14 -12.30 4.10
C ALA A 87 9.14 -11.20 4.46
N PRO A 88 9.60 -10.14 5.17
CA PRO A 88 8.74 -9.09 5.66
C PRO A 88 8.05 -8.35 4.52
N LYS A 89 6.80 -7.96 4.75
CA LYS A 89 5.92 -7.30 3.79
C LYS A 89 5.31 -6.04 4.38
N GLY A 90 4.01 -5.86 4.25
CA GLY A 90 3.30 -4.69 4.74
C GLY A 90 3.50 -4.43 6.23
N MET A 91 3.45 -3.15 6.59
CA MET A 91 3.77 -2.67 7.93
C MET A 91 2.71 -1.69 8.44
N GLY A 92 2.53 -1.68 9.77
CA GLY A 92 1.72 -0.66 10.45
C GLY A 92 2.39 -0.19 11.74
N MET A 93 2.08 1.04 12.17
CA MET A 93 2.60 1.60 13.43
C MET A 93 1.48 1.84 14.42
N TYR A 94 1.72 1.46 15.67
CA TYR A 94 0.82 1.75 16.78
C TYR A 94 1.59 1.80 18.10
N ASP A 95 1.35 2.81 18.92
CA ASP A 95 1.91 2.98 20.25
C ASP A 95 3.43 2.76 20.34
N GLY A 96 4.20 3.39 19.44
CA GLY A 96 5.67 3.31 19.39
C GLY A 96 6.23 1.97 18.93
N LYS A 97 5.41 1.09 18.40
CA LYS A 97 5.77 -0.21 17.81
C LYS A 97 5.53 -0.22 16.31
N LEU A 98 6.39 -0.94 15.61
CA LEU A 98 6.21 -1.30 14.22
C LEU A 98 5.74 -2.77 14.16
N TYR A 99 4.64 -3.00 13.48
CA TYR A 99 4.05 -4.32 13.23
C TYR A 99 4.33 -4.69 11.78
N VAL A 100 4.91 -5.86 11.57
CA VAL A 100 5.37 -6.30 10.24
C VAL A 100 4.76 -7.66 9.92
N ALA A 101 4.11 -7.79 8.78
CA ALA A 101 3.66 -9.08 8.28
C ALA A 101 4.88 -9.90 7.83
N ASP A 102 5.10 -11.08 8.41
CA ASP A 102 6.21 -11.97 8.07
C ASP A 102 5.74 -13.42 7.99
N LEU A 103 5.41 -13.84 6.79
CA LEU A 103 4.92 -15.19 6.46
C LEU A 103 3.63 -15.59 7.21
N THR A 104 3.77 -16.15 8.42
CA THR A 104 2.66 -16.68 9.23
C THR A 104 2.50 -16.00 10.57
N GLU A 105 3.28 -14.95 10.80
CA GLU A 105 3.29 -14.22 12.06
C GLU A 105 3.43 -12.72 11.84
N ILE A 106 2.98 -11.92 12.80
CA ILE A 106 3.23 -10.50 12.86
C ILE A 106 4.43 -10.29 13.78
N VAL A 107 5.51 -9.73 13.25
CA VAL A 107 6.70 -9.35 14.02
C VAL A 107 6.48 -7.98 14.63
N VAL A 108 6.68 -7.84 15.94
CA VAL A 108 6.53 -6.57 16.67
C VAL A 108 7.90 -6.03 17.03
N ILE A 109 8.21 -4.84 16.54
CA ILE A 109 9.49 -4.17 16.73
C ILE A 109 9.28 -2.94 17.64
N ASP A 110 10.10 -2.82 18.69
CA ASP A 110 10.21 -1.59 19.48
C ASP A 110 11.00 -0.54 18.68
N ILE A 111 10.31 0.52 18.20
CA ILE A 111 10.92 1.54 17.35
C ILE A 111 12.05 2.27 18.09
N SER A 112 11.90 2.52 19.39
CA SER A 112 12.87 3.29 20.16
C SER A 112 14.17 2.51 20.43
N LYS A 113 14.07 1.18 20.51
CA LYS A 113 15.19 0.28 20.82
C LYS A 113 15.77 -0.39 19.57
N ALA A 114 15.06 -0.34 18.43
CA ALA A 114 15.41 -1.05 17.21
C ALA A 114 15.60 -2.56 17.41
N VAL A 115 14.66 -3.21 18.13
CA VAL A 115 14.72 -4.65 18.41
C VAL A 115 13.37 -5.31 18.20
N ILE A 116 13.38 -6.57 17.77
CA ILE A 116 12.19 -7.42 17.77
C ILE A 116 11.82 -7.69 19.24
N GLU A 117 10.62 -7.30 19.65
CA GLU A 117 10.12 -7.49 21.01
C GLU A 117 9.42 -8.84 21.16
N LYS A 118 8.61 -9.19 20.18
CA LYS A 118 7.83 -10.44 20.16
C LYS A 118 7.29 -10.73 18.77
N THR A 119 6.72 -11.92 18.60
CA THR A 119 5.90 -12.27 17.43
C THR A 119 4.48 -12.62 17.88
N ILE A 120 3.52 -12.42 16.97
CA ILE A 120 2.11 -12.81 17.13
C ILE A 120 1.82 -13.83 16.04
N PRO A 121 1.83 -15.14 16.36
CA PRO A 121 1.54 -16.17 15.38
C PRO A 121 0.07 -16.15 14.99
N LEU A 122 -0.23 -16.34 13.71
CA LEU A 122 -1.57 -16.48 13.19
C LEU A 122 -1.74 -17.82 12.48
N ASN A 123 -3.00 -18.28 12.37
CA ASN A 123 -3.32 -19.40 11.48
C ASN A 123 -3.39 -18.89 10.03
N ALA A 124 -2.21 -18.68 9.45
CA ALA A 124 -1.97 -18.03 8.18
C ALA A 124 -0.98 -18.83 7.32
N ALA A 125 -0.92 -18.53 6.03
CA ALA A 125 0.02 -19.14 5.08
C ALA A 125 0.83 -18.11 4.27
N GLY A 126 0.41 -16.86 4.26
CA GLY A 126 1.08 -15.81 3.49
C GLY A 126 0.50 -14.44 3.84
N LEU A 127 0.86 -13.96 5.05
CA LEU A 127 0.53 -12.61 5.48
C LEU A 127 1.19 -11.61 4.54
N ASN A 128 0.43 -10.56 4.20
CA ASN A 128 0.90 -9.57 3.23
C ASN A 128 0.81 -8.16 3.79
N ASP A 129 -0.32 -7.48 3.75
CA ASP A 129 -0.39 -6.10 4.16
C ASP A 129 -1.08 -5.90 5.52
N ILE A 130 -0.71 -4.82 6.21
CA ILE A 130 -1.20 -4.44 7.54
C ILE A 130 -1.75 -3.02 7.54
N THR A 131 -2.94 -2.86 8.13
CA THR A 131 -3.43 -1.56 8.57
C THR A 131 -3.90 -1.62 10.02
N ILE A 132 -3.80 -0.49 10.74
CA ILE A 132 -4.15 -0.45 12.17
C ILE A 132 -5.12 0.70 12.41
N SER A 133 -6.25 0.42 13.06
CA SER A 133 -7.20 1.43 13.46
C SER A 133 -6.73 2.25 14.67
N PRO A 134 -7.24 3.47 14.88
CA PRO A 134 -6.84 4.32 16.00
C PRO A 134 -7.08 3.73 17.39
N ASP A 135 -8.01 2.80 17.51
CA ASP A 135 -8.33 2.07 18.75
C ASP A 135 -7.48 0.80 18.97
N GLY A 136 -6.46 0.59 18.12
CA GLY A 136 -5.50 -0.53 18.30
C GLY A 136 -6.03 -1.88 17.81
N VAL A 137 -6.84 -1.89 16.77
CA VAL A 137 -7.18 -3.11 16.03
C VAL A 137 -6.35 -3.18 14.77
N LEU A 138 -5.53 -4.22 14.65
CA LEU A 138 -4.74 -4.53 13.48
C LEU A 138 -5.55 -5.42 12.53
N TYR A 139 -5.55 -5.08 11.26
CA TYR A 139 -6.04 -5.92 10.18
C TYR A 139 -4.86 -6.35 9.32
N VAL A 140 -4.81 -7.63 8.98
CA VAL A 140 -3.75 -8.18 8.12
C VAL A 140 -4.35 -9.09 7.06
N SER A 141 -3.93 -8.91 5.81
CA SER A 141 -4.29 -9.78 4.70
C SER A 141 -3.44 -11.06 4.69
N ASP A 142 -4.04 -12.18 4.35
CA ASP A 142 -3.38 -13.43 4.00
C ASP A 142 -3.70 -13.76 2.53
N SER A 143 -2.78 -13.40 1.65
CA SER A 143 -2.96 -13.57 0.20
C SER A 143 -3.07 -15.04 -0.21
N ARG A 144 -2.40 -15.95 0.52
CA ARG A 144 -2.39 -17.39 0.22
C ARG A 144 -3.65 -18.12 0.73
N MET A 145 -4.10 -17.81 1.95
CA MET A 145 -5.35 -18.37 2.47
C MET A 145 -6.58 -17.59 2.02
N ARG A 146 -6.39 -16.45 1.35
CA ARG A 146 -7.46 -15.56 0.90
C ARG A 146 -8.35 -15.11 2.06
N LYS A 147 -7.71 -14.51 3.07
CA LYS A 147 -8.36 -14.05 4.31
C LYS A 147 -7.94 -12.63 4.65
N VAL A 148 -8.75 -11.98 5.46
CA VAL A 148 -8.33 -10.82 6.25
C VAL A 148 -8.58 -11.15 7.71
N HIS A 149 -7.54 -11.08 8.52
CA HIS A 149 -7.60 -11.31 9.97
C HIS A 149 -7.76 -9.97 10.69
N LYS A 150 -8.52 -9.99 11.77
CA LYS A 150 -8.64 -8.92 12.75
C LYS A 150 -7.90 -9.34 14.01
N VAL A 151 -7.00 -8.50 14.48
CA VAL A 151 -6.12 -8.78 15.63
C VAL A 151 -6.20 -7.61 16.62
N PRO A 152 -6.96 -7.72 17.71
CA PRO A 152 -6.97 -6.72 18.77
C PRO A 152 -5.59 -6.67 19.45
N LEU A 153 -4.86 -5.56 19.37
CA LEU A 153 -3.49 -5.48 19.90
C LEU A 153 -3.41 -5.59 21.43
N ALA A 154 -4.49 -5.24 22.14
CA ALA A 154 -4.60 -5.45 23.59
C ALA A 154 -4.77 -6.94 23.98
N ALA A 155 -5.28 -7.78 23.08
CA ALA A 155 -5.53 -9.21 23.31
C ALA A 155 -5.30 -10.00 21.99
N PRO A 156 -4.04 -10.13 21.51
CA PRO A 156 -3.76 -10.71 20.19
C PRO A 156 -4.21 -12.16 20.00
N ALA A 157 -4.36 -12.92 21.11
CA ALA A 157 -4.90 -14.27 21.07
C ALA A 157 -6.37 -14.34 20.65
N ALA A 158 -7.11 -13.23 20.73
CA ALA A 158 -8.50 -13.12 20.25
C ALA A 158 -8.58 -12.74 18.76
N ASN A 159 -7.57 -13.09 17.97
CA ASN A 159 -7.61 -12.85 16.53
C ASN A 159 -8.63 -13.75 15.84
N GLU A 160 -9.26 -13.23 14.80
CA GLU A 160 -10.28 -13.93 14.02
C GLU A 160 -10.21 -13.51 12.54
N PRO A 161 -10.52 -14.40 11.59
CA PRO A 161 -10.76 -13.99 10.21
C PRO A 161 -12.12 -13.28 10.12
N ILE A 162 -12.13 -12.10 9.48
CA ILE A 162 -13.36 -11.33 9.21
C ILE A 162 -13.80 -11.40 7.76
N LEU A 163 -12.91 -11.83 6.86
CA LEU A 163 -13.16 -12.12 5.46
C LEU A 163 -12.43 -13.42 5.09
N ASP A 164 -12.98 -14.20 4.18
CA ASP A 164 -12.42 -15.48 3.76
C ASP A 164 -12.49 -15.71 2.24
N SER A 165 -12.11 -16.92 1.83
CA SER A 165 -12.05 -17.34 0.42
C SER A 165 -13.39 -17.43 -0.29
N THR A 166 -14.51 -17.26 0.39
CA THR A 166 -15.83 -17.15 -0.25
C THR A 166 -16.07 -15.75 -0.81
N GLN A 167 -15.37 -14.74 -0.26
CA GLN A 167 -15.47 -13.33 -0.61
C GLN A 167 -14.23 -12.81 -1.36
N LEU A 168 -13.06 -13.42 -1.12
CA LEU A 168 -11.75 -12.96 -1.59
C LEU A 168 -11.10 -13.94 -2.58
N ARG A 169 -10.29 -13.39 -3.50
CA ARG A 169 -9.55 -14.16 -4.52
C ARG A 169 -8.05 -14.13 -4.30
N GLY A 170 -7.50 -13.01 -3.87
CA GLY A 170 -6.09 -12.79 -3.58
C GLY A 170 -5.93 -11.42 -2.92
N PRO A 171 -6.38 -11.26 -1.66
CA PRO A 171 -6.32 -9.98 -0.96
C PRO A 171 -4.87 -9.58 -0.73
N ASN A 172 -4.58 -8.29 -0.87
CA ASN A 172 -3.29 -7.72 -0.58
C ASN A 172 -3.49 -6.40 0.21
N GLY A 173 -3.36 -5.24 -0.39
CA GLY A 173 -3.42 -3.95 0.26
C GLY A 173 -4.65 -3.73 1.15
N LEU A 174 -4.43 -3.24 2.34
CA LEU A 174 -5.43 -2.91 3.34
C LEU A 174 -5.28 -1.46 3.81
N LEU A 175 -6.39 -0.77 3.97
CA LEU A 175 -6.39 0.57 4.52
C LEU A 175 -7.56 0.75 5.50
N TYR A 176 -7.26 1.09 6.74
CA TYR A 176 -8.26 1.59 7.68
C TYR A 176 -8.26 3.12 7.66
N HIS A 177 -9.31 3.72 7.12
CA HIS A 177 -9.43 5.16 6.97
C HIS A 177 -10.87 5.62 7.23
N ASN A 178 -11.05 6.66 8.03
CA ASN A 178 -12.37 7.22 8.36
C ASN A 178 -13.38 6.18 8.85
N ASN A 179 -12.95 5.31 9.78
CA ASN A 179 -13.74 4.22 10.36
C ASN A 179 -14.24 3.19 9.33
N LYS A 180 -13.53 3.06 8.21
CA LYS A 180 -13.82 2.10 7.16
C LYS A 180 -12.58 1.27 6.86
N LEU A 181 -12.79 -0.02 6.59
CA LEU A 181 -11.74 -0.90 6.09
C LEU A 181 -11.90 -1.03 4.57
N TYR A 182 -10.83 -0.68 3.86
CA TYR A 182 -10.69 -0.89 2.43
C TYR A 182 -9.79 -2.08 2.17
N VAL A 183 -10.11 -2.83 1.11
CA VAL A 183 -9.40 -4.07 0.74
C VAL A 183 -9.13 -4.04 -0.76
N LEU A 184 -7.88 -4.23 -1.15
CA LEU A 184 -7.50 -4.52 -2.52
C LEU A 184 -7.56 -6.03 -2.75
N ASP A 185 -8.30 -6.45 -3.77
CA ASP A 185 -8.41 -7.86 -4.15
C ASP A 185 -8.51 -8.01 -5.68
N ALA A 186 -7.54 -8.69 -6.26
CA ALA A 186 -7.53 -9.10 -7.66
C ALA A 186 -7.86 -7.96 -8.66
N GLY A 187 -7.24 -6.78 -8.50
CA GLY A 187 -7.42 -5.64 -9.41
C GLY A 187 -8.63 -4.77 -9.11
N SER A 188 -9.24 -4.94 -7.94
CA SER A 188 -10.41 -4.18 -7.49
C SER A 188 -10.17 -3.56 -6.12
N LEU A 189 -10.83 -2.42 -5.88
CA LEU A 189 -10.94 -1.77 -4.58
C LEU A 189 -12.31 -2.04 -3.98
N PHE A 190 -12.32 -2.56 -2.76
CA PHE A 190 -13.53 -2.80 -1.99
C PHE A 190 -13.53 -2.01 -0.68
N GLN A 191 -14.72 -1.75 -0.15
CA GLN A 191 -14.96 -1.29 1.22
C GLN A 191 -15.73 -2.37 1.97
N LEU A 192 -15.31 -2.69 3.19
CA LEU A 192 -16.09 -3.57 4.07
C LEU A 192 -17.31 -2.82 4.60
N GLY A 193 -18.49 -3.35 4.32
CA GLY A 193 -19.76 -2.86 4.84
C GLY A 193 -20.01 -3.30 6.29
N ALA A 194 -20.90 -2.59 6.97
CA ALA A 194 -21.31 -2.93 8.34
C ALA A 194 -21.97 -4.31 8.47
N ASP A 195 -22.50 -4.85 7.38
CA ASP A 195 -23.09 -6.19 7.28
C ASP A 195 -22.04 -7.29 7.02
N GLY A 196 -20.75 -6.96 7.04
CA GLY A 196 -19.64 -7.88 6.77
C GLY A 196 -19.45 -8.23 5.28
N LYS A 197 -20.12 -7.52 4.37
CA LYS A 197 -19.98 -7.74 2.93
C LYS A 197 -19.07 -6.71 2.29
N LEU A 198 -18.39 -7.11 1.22
CA LEU A 198 -17.56 -6.24 0.42
C LEU A 198 -18.40 -5.47 -0.61
N VAL A 199 -18.29 -4.15 -0.59
CA VAL A 199 -18.86 -3.23 -1.58
C VAL A 199 -17.74 -2.84 -2.54
N LYS A 200 -17.87 -3.17 -3.82
CA LYS A 200 -16.89 -2.79 -4.84
C LYS A 200 -17.01 -1.30 -5.15
N LEU A 201 -15.88 -0.59 -5.07
CA LEU A 201 -15.79 0.85 -5.36
C LEU A 201 -15.14 1.10 -6.73
N ALA A 202 -14.10 0.33 -7.08
CA ALA A 202 -13.42 0.43 -8.37
C ALA A 202 -12.92 -0.95 -8.82
N GLU A 203 -12.75 -1.12 -10.13
CA GLU A 203 -12.24 -2.36 -10.74
C GLU A 203 -11.45 -2.09 -12.02
N GLY A 204 -10.85 -3.14 -12.60
CA GLY A 204 -10.13 -3.09 -13.86
C GLY A 204 -8.75 -2.45 -13.74
N MET A 205 -8.14 -2.51 -12.56
CA MET A 205 -6.69 -2.33 -12.37
C MET A 205 -5.95 -3.63 -12.71
N GLU A 206 -4.62 -3.59 -12.82
CA GLU A 206 -3.80 -4.81 -12.94
C GLU A 206 -4.07 -5.77 -11.78
N GLY A 207 -4.06 -7.08 -12.04
CA GLY A 207 -4.53 -8.09 -11.10
C GLY A 207 -3.74 -8.23 -9.79
N GLY A 208 -2.50 -7.78 -9.74
CA GLY A 208 -1.65 -7.76 -8.55
C GLY A 208 -1.70 -6.42 -7.84
N THR A 209 -2.89 -5.87 -7.52
CA THR A 209 -3.01 -4.68 -6.66
C THR A 209 -2.30 -4.93 -5.33
N ASP A 210 -1.52 -3.94 -4.87
CA ASP A 210 -0.57 -4.08 -3.78
C ASP A 210 -0.83 -3.04 -2.66
N GLY A 211 -0.19 -1.88 -2.66
CA GLY A 211 -0.39 -0.85 -1.65
C GLY A 211 -1.58 0.07 -1.93
N ILE A 212 -2.17 0.62 -0.87
CA ILE A 212 -3.25 1.61 -0.93
C ILE A 212 -3.03 2.72 0.09
N GLU A 213 -3.04 3.97 -0.38
CA GLU A 213 -2.86 5.15 0.46
C GLU A 213 -3.94 6.21 0.20
N PRO A 214 -4.49 6.87 1.23
CA PRO A 214 -5.56 7.84 1.05
C PRO A 214 -5.01 9.21 0.67
N VAL A 215 -5.46 9.77 -0.46
CA VAL A 215 -5.21 11.18 -0.82
C VAL A 215 -6.25 12.07 -0.18
N THR A 216 -7.52 11.72 -0.33
CA THR A 216 -8.69 12.32 0.34
C THR A 216 -9.54 11.21 0.96
N ASP A 217 -10.75 11.54 1.41
CA ASP A 217 -11.68 10.55 1.95
C ASP A 217 -12.29 9.64 0.87
N PHE A 218 -12.16 10.03 -0.40
CA PHE A 218 -12.79 9.36 -1.55
C PHE A 218 -11.82 9.07 -2.69
N GLU A 219 -10.52 9.35 -2.49
CA GLU A 219 -9.50 9.25 -3.52
C GLU A 219 -8.24 8.59 -2.95
N PHE A 220 -7.66 7.67 -3.69
CA PHE A 220 -6.57 6.81 -3.25
C PHE A 220 -5.45 6.73 -4.28
N LEU A 221 -4.23 6.54 -3.82
CA LEU A 221 -3.14 5.99 -4.61
C LEU A 221 -3.15 4.48 -4.43
N ILE A 222 -3.08 3.75 -5.52
CA ILE A 222 -3.05 2.28 -5.50
C ILE A 222 -1.91 1.81 -6.40
N SER A 223 -1.02 1.00 -5.83
CA SER A 223 0.04 0.36 -6.59
C SER A 223 -0.35 -1.06 -7.03
N THR A 224 0.42 -1.59 -7.98
CA THR A 224 0.33 -2.98 -8.39
C THR A 224 1.73 -3.56 -8.54
N TRP A 225 1.92 -4.81 -8.18
CA TRP A 225 3.22 -5.46 -8.29
C TRP A 225 3.81 -5.43 -9.72
N SER A 226 2.98 -5.32 -10.74
CA SER A 226 3.42 -5.17 -12.13
C SER A 226 4.12 -3.83 -12.43
N GLY A 227 4.13 -2.87 -11.50
CA GLY A 227 4.81 -1.58 -11.65
C GLY A 227 3.88 -0.44 -12.08
N VAL A 228 2.58 -0.57 -11.88
CA VAL A 228 1.63 0.51 -12.18
C VAL A 228 1.17 1.16 -10.88
N VAL A 229 1.17 2.49 -10.84
CA VAL A 229 0.55 3.28 -9.77
C VAL A 229 -0.63 4.06 -10.35
N TYR A 230 -1.77 3.91 -9.70
CA TYR A 230 -3.02 4.54 -10.09
C TYR A 230 -3.43 5.64 -9.10
N TYR A 231 -4.12 6.64 -9.59
CA TYR A 231 -5.02 7.49 -8.80
C TYR A 231 -6.44 6.97 -9.00
N VAL A 232 -7.11 6.60 -7.92
CA VAL A 232 -8.40 5.91 -7.97
C VAL A 232 -9.41 6.65 -7.12
N LYS A 233 -10.64 6.82 -7.63
CA LYS A 233 -11.75 7.42 -6.89
C LYS A 233 -12.82 6.39 -6.53
N THR A 234 -13.59 6.66 -5.50
CA THR A 234 -14.67 5.78 -5.04
C THR A 234 -15.85 5.68 -6.02
N ASP A 235 -15.90 6.54 -7.03
CA ASP A 235 -16.88 6.46 -8.13
C ASP A 235 -16.47 5.49 -9.26
N GLY A 236 -15.31 4.82 -9.09
CA GLY A 236 -14.75 3.86 -10.04
C GLY A 236 -13.81 4.47 -11.08
N SER A 237 -13.71 5.81 -11.15
CA SER A 237 -12.75 6.45 -12.06
C SER A 237 -11.31 6.24 -11.60
N LYS A 238 -10.40 6.09 -12.56
CA LYS A 238 -8.98 5.87 -12.29
C LYS A 238 -8.09 6.46 -13.37
N GLU A 239 -6.91 6.89 -12.98
CA GLU A 239 -5.86 7.42 -13.84
C GLU A 239 -4.56 6.64 -13.59
N VAL A 240 -3.77 6.37 -14.63
CA VAL A 240 -2.43 5.79 -14.50
C VAL A 240 -1.45 6.94 -14.27
N LEU A 241 -0.74 6.90 -13.14
CA LEU A 241 0.27 7.90 -12.78
C LEU A 241 1.70 7.43 -13.09
N ILE A 242 1.99 6.14 -12.88
CA ILE A 242 3.24 5.47 -13.26
C ILE A 242 2.88 4.20 -14.01
N ASP A 243 3.64 3.90 -15.05
CA ASP A 243 3.65 2.60 -15.73
C ASP A 243 5.11 2.16 -15.94
N GLY A 244 5.59 1.31 -15.05
CA GLY A 244 6.95 0.74 -15.07
C GLY A 244 7.09 -0.54 -15.87
N ARG A 245 6.01 -1.06 -16.46
CA ARG A 245 5.98 -2.39 -17.10
C ARG A 245 6.95 -2.50 -18.27
N ALA A 246 7.01 -1.49 -19.12
CA ALA A 246 7.92 -1.48 -20.26
C ALA A 246 9.39 -1.50 -19.85
N GLN A 247 9.73 -0.92 -18.70
CA GLN A 247 11.06 -0.89 -18.11
C GLN A 247 11.33 -2.09 -17.18
N LYS A 248 10.34 -2.97 -16.96
CA LYS A 248 10.38 -4.08 -16.01
C LYS A 248 10.71 -3.63 -14.58
N ILE A 249 10.21 -2.47 -14.20
CA ILE A 249 10.33 -1.92 -12.85
C ILE A 249 9.02 -2.25 -12.12
N ASN A 250 9.10 -3.09 -11.09
CA ASN A 250 7.96 -3.38 -10.24
C ASN A 250 7.67 -2.18 -9.32
N SER A 251 6.46 -2.10 -8.82
CA SER A 251 6.13 -1.42 -7.58
C SER A 251 5.53 -2.44 -6.61
N ALA A 252 5.55 -2.13 -5.32
CA ALA A 252 4.95 -2.98 -4.31
C ALA A 252 4.16 -2.10 -3.34
N ASP A 253 4.11 -2.41 -2.04
CA ASP A 253 3.31 -1.63 -1.11
C ASP A 253 3.89 -0.23 -0.87
N ILE A 254 3.10 0.80 -1.15
CA ILE A 254 3.50 2.21 -1.16
C ILE A 254 3.22 2.91 0.18
N GLY A 255 4.04 3.93 0.51
CA GLY A 255 3.76 4.85 1.61
C GLY A 255 3.46 6.26 1.10
N TYR A 256 2.73 7.05 1.89
CA TYR A 256 2.32 8.39 1.47
C TYR A 256 2.42 9.44 2.59
N ASP A 257 3.15 10.52 2.33
CA ASP A 257 3.07 11.74 3.13
C ASP A 257 1.94 12.63 2.61
N ARG A 258 0.76 12.48 3.20
CA ARG A 258 -0.45 13.21 2.81
C ARG A 258 -0.29 14.73 2.92
N LYS A 259 0.49 15.20 3.91
CA LYS A 259 0.70 16.63 4.15
C LYS A 259 1.52 17.27 3.04
N ASN A 260 2.59 16.62 2.62
CA ASN A 260 3.49 17.11 1.59
C ASN A 260 3.17 16.55 0.19
N ARG A 261 2.13 15.68 0.10
CA ARG A 261 1.68 15.01 -1.14
C ARG A 261 2.80 14.24 -1.81
N VAL A 262 3.60 13.51 -1.03
CA VAL A 262 4.71 12.69 -1.54
C VAL A 262 4.41 11.22 -1.38
N VAL A 263 4.39 10.48 -2.48
CA VAL A 263 4.29 9.02 -2.50
C VAL A 263 5.67 8.38 -2.61
N TYR A 264 5.91 7.36 -1.79
CA TYR A 264 7.13 6.57 -1.75
C TYR A 264 6.85 5.19 -2.32
N VAL A 265 7.56 4.86 -3.40
CA VAL A 265 7.33 3.65 -4.19
C VAL A 265 8.54 2.73 -4.10
N PRO A 266 8.43 1.55 -3.48
CA PRO A 266 9.50 0.56 -3.51
C PRO A 266 9.54 -0.10 -4.89
N THR A 267 10.73 -0.39 -5.39
CA THR A 267 10.94 -0.87 -6.76
C THR A 267 11.25 -2.36 -6.85
N PHE A 268 11.05 -3.07 -5.78
CA PHE A 268 11.23 -4.51 -5.62
C PHE A 268 12.60 -4.99 -6.15
N TRP A 269 12.67 -5.60 -7.34
CA TRP A 269 13.92 -6.14 -7.90
C TRP A 269 14.97 -5.10 -8.27
N LYS A 270 14.61 -3.82 -8.37
CA LYS A 270 15.59 -2.74 -8.61
C LYS A 270 16.32 -2.31 -7.33
N ASN A 271 15.85 -2.74 -6.16
CA ASN A 271 16.47 -2.50 -4.85
C ASN A 271 16.53 -1.03 -4.43
N THR A 272 15.54 -0.23 -4.85
CA THR A 272 15.44 1.19 -4.51
C THR A 272 14.06 1.56 -3.98
N VAL A 273 13.97 2.71 -3.34
CA VAL A 273 12.72 3.44 -3.10
C VAL A 273 12.78 4.75 -3.86
N ALA A 274 11.72 5.09 -4.58
CA ALA A 274 11.60 6.36 -5.28
C ALA A 274 10.48 7.21 -4.68
N ALA A 275 10.72 8.53 -4.55
CA ALA A 275 9.72 9.48 -4.09
C ALA A 275 9.20 10.34 -5.22
N TYR A 276 7.89 10.59 -5.21
CA TYR A 276 7.22 11.43 -6.21
C TYR A 276 6.24 12.38 -5.53
N GLU A 277 6.24 13.65 -5.98
CA GLU A 277 5.20 14.61 -5.60
C GLU A 277 3.95 14.38 -6.45
N VAL A 278 2.78 14.30 -5.82
CA VAL A 278 1.46 14.20 -6.47
C VAL A 278 0.94 15.60 -6.76
N LYS A 279 0.81 15.98 -8.01
CA LYS A 279 0.31 17.29 -8.48
C LYS A 279 -1.10 17.22 -9.00
#